data_2085852777b332dbd6e9aa13bbaf8c05
#
_entry.id   2085852777b332dbd6e9aa13bbaf8c05
#
_cell.length_a   1.000
_cell.length_b   1.000
_cell.length_c   1.000
_cell.angle_alpha   90.00
_cell.angle_beta   90.00
_cell.angle_gamma   90.00
#
_symmetry.space_group_name_H-M   'P 1'
#
loop_
_entity.id
_entity.type
_entity.pdbx_description
1 polymer ?
#
loop_
_entity_poly.entity_id
_entity_poly.type
_entity_poly.pdbx_seq_one_letter_code
_entity_poly.pdbx_strand_id
1 'polypeptide(L)'
;MIDKTAAKLKSDGWTILETTGFMHLVGPLWERKVDGHYEFALATEDKHHNRRGMVQGGVMMTFADRTCGMTARYVSGKEYMATVQLDTHFVEAGQIGDILISRPRVVRATRSLIFMSTEITVDDRCVVMANGVFKILKGPA
;
A
#
# COMPACT_ATOMS: atom_id res chain seq x y z
N MET A 1 0.89 -0.13 22.77
CA MET A 1 1.81 -0.15 21.62
C MET A 1 1.21 0.46 20.35
N ILE A 2 0.03 0.03 19.94
CA ILE A 2 -0.69 0.58 18.78
C ILE A 2 -0.94 2.08 18.95
N ASP A 3 -1.38 2.52 20.13
CA ASP A 3 -1.67 3.93 20.41
C ASP A 3 -0.44 4.82 20.27
N LYS A 4 0.72 4.32 20.71
CA LYS A 4 1.98 5.07 20.57
C LYS A 4 2.42 5.16 19.12
N THR A 5 2.24 4.09 18.36
CA THR A 5 2.56 4.07 16.93
C THR A 5 1.65 5.01 16.18
N ALA A 6 0.34 5.00 16.46
CA ALA A 6 -0.62 5.91 15.84
C ALA A 6 -0.27 7.36 16.17
N ALA A 7 0.06 7.68 17.43
CA ALA A 7 0.44 9.02 17.83
C ALA A 7 1.70 9.48 17.09
N LYS A 8 2.68 8.60 16.94
CA LYS A 8 3.92 8.90 16.22
C LYS A 8 3.63 9.16 14.74
N LEU A 9 2.83 8.32 14.09
CA LEU A 9 2.46 8.53 12.70
C LEU A 9 1.76 9.87 12.50
N LYS A 10 0.80 10.21 13.36
CA LYS A 10 0.14 11.51 13.31
C LYS A 10 1.13 12.66 13.45
N SER A 11 2.06 12.57 14.39
CA SER A 11 3.06 13.63 14.61
C SER A 11 4.02 13.74 13.43
N ASP A 12 4.25 12.66 12.69
CA ASP A 12 5.10 12.64 11.50
C ASP A 12 4.33 13.07 10.22
N GLY A 13 3.10 13.53 10.37
CA GLY A 13 2.31 14.07 9.25
C GLY A 13 1.45 13.06 8.51
N TRP A 14 1.33 11.84 9.04
CA TRP A 14 0.47 10.82 8.44
C TRP A 14 -0.99 11.03 8.85
N THR A 15 -1.89 10.78 7.91
CA THR A 15 -3.34 10.82 8.13
C THR A 15 -3.90 9.41 8.00
N ILE A 16 -4.71 8.99 8.97
CA ILE A 16 -5.35 7.68 8.91
C ILE A 16 -6.44 7.71 7.83
N LEU A 17 -6.51 6.63 7.04
CA LEU A 17 -7.53 6.48 6.01
C LEU A 17 -8.74 5.77 6.59
N GLU A 18 -9.93 6.24 6.21
CA GLU A 18 -11.17 5.52 6.50
C GLU A 18 -11.30 4.38 5.50
N THR A 19 -11.47 3.17 6.00
CA THR A 19 -11.59 1.96 5.19
C THR A 19 -12.77 1.12 5.65
N THR A 20 -13.26 0.28 4.74
CA THR A 20 -14.34 -0.66 5.02
C THR A 20 -13.96 -2.05 4.50
N GLY A 21 -14.72 -3.06 4.91
CA GLY A 21 -14.56 -4.42 4.41
C GLY A 21 -13.18 -4.99 4.71
N PHE A 22 -12.60 -5.64 3.70
CA PHE A 22 -11.32 -6.32 3.84
C PHE A 22 -10.19 -5.37 4.27
N MET A 23 -10.17 -4.17 3.71
CA MET A 23 -9.12 -3.20 4.06
C MET A 23 -9.22 -2.74 5.51
N HIS A 24 -10.43 -2.71 6.07
CA HIS A 24 -10.62 -2.40 7.47
C HIS A 24 -10.03 -3.50 8.37
N LEU A 25 -10.14 -4.76 7.95
CA LEU A 25 -9.57 -5.89 8.68
C LEU A 25 -8.03 -5.89 8.61
N VAL A 26 -7.46 -5.55 7.47
CA VAL A 26 -6.01 -5.56 7.27
C VAL A 26 -5.36 -4.30 7.86
N GLY A 27 -6.04 -3.17 7.76
CA GLY A 27 -5.52 -1.88 8.20
C GLY A 27 -5.31 -1.74 9.70
N PRO A 28 -5.22 -0.53 10.18
CA PRO A 28 -5.42 0.74 9.47
C PRO A 28 -4.29 1.11 8.51
N LEU A 29 -4.67 1.82 7.46
CA LEU A 29 -3.71 2.40 6.52
C LEU A 29 -3.56 3.89 6.80
N TRP A 30 -2.36 4.38 6.55
CA TRP A 30 -2.03 5.79 6.71
C TRP A 30 -1.53 6.35 5.39
N GLU A 31 -1.73 7.64 5.18
CA GLU A 31 -1.38 8.34 3.95
C GLU A 31 -0.73 9.67 4.27
N ARG A 32 0.22 10.07 3.45
CA ARG A 32 0.71 11.45 3.41
C ARG A 32 1.24 11.78 2.02
N LYS A 33 1.44 13.06 1.77
CA LYS A 33 2.01 13.54 0.51
C LYS A 33 3.32 14.27 0.82
N VAL A 34 4.40 13.87 0.17
CA VAL A 34 5.73 14.44 0.36
C VAL A 34 6.30 14.80 -1.00
N ASP A 35 6.64 16.07 -1.20
CA ASP A 35 7.24 16.57 -2.46
C ASP A 35 6.44 16.17 -3.70
N GLY A 36 5.10 16.22 -3.59
CA GLY A 36 4.21 15.87 -4.70
C GLY A 36 3.95 14.36 -4.87
N HIS A 37 4.57 13.51 -4.06
CA HIS A 37 4.41 12.06 -4.13
C HIS A 37 3.56 11.55 -2.97
N TYR A 38 2.72 10.55 -3.26
CA TYR A 38 1.92 9.88 -2.24
C TYR A 38 2.73 8.78 -1.57
N GLU A 39 2.61 8.72 -0.25
CA GLU A 39 3.18 7.67 0.56
C GLU A 39 2.10 7.06 1.42
N PHE A 40 2.22 5.77 1.67
CA PHE A 40 1.28 5.03 2.50
C PHE A 40 2.05 4.23 3.55
N ALA A 41 1.44 4.06 4.71
CA ALA A 41 2.03 3.27 5.79
C ALA A 41 1.04 2.24 6.31
N LEU A 42 1.57 1.09 6.70
CA LEU A 42 0.85 0.06 7.44
C LEU A 42 1.72 -0.35 8.62
N ALA A 43 1.27 -0.02 9.83
CA ALA A 43 1.93 -0.47 11.04
C ALA A 43 1.52 -1.92 11.30
N THR A 44 2.45 -2.84 11.20
CA THR A 44 2.14 -4.26 11.33
C THR A 44 1.86 -4.63 12.79
N GLU A 45 0.90 -5.50 12.98
CA GLU A 45 0.40 -5.96 14.28
C GLU A 45 0.35 -7.48 14.30
N ASP A 46 0.05 -8.04 15.45
CA ASP A 46 -0.05 -9.49 15.61
C ASP A 46 -0.97 -10.15 14.58
N LYS A 47 -2.10 -9.52 14.24
CA LYS A 47 -3.03 -10.08 13.23
C LYS A 47 -2.42 -10.27 11.84
N HIS A 48 -1.25 -9.68 11.58
CA HIS A 48 -0.57 -9.75 10.29
C HIS A 48 0.45 -10.89 10.20
N HIS A 49 0.62 -11.68 11.25
CA HIS A 49 1.65 -12.71 11.28
C HIS A 49 1.32 -13.94 10.42
N ASN A 50 2.36 -14.56 9.87
CA ASN A 50 2.28 -15.86 9.24
C ASN A 50 2.65 -16.97 10.25
N ARG A 51 2.74 -18.22 9.78
CA ARG A 51 3.07 -19.36 10.65
C ARG A 51 4.44 -19.25 11.31
N ARG A 52 5.35 -18.46 10.73
CA ARG A 52 6.69 -18.25 11.30
C ARG A 52 6.79 -17.01 12.18
N GLY A 53 5.67 -16.31 12.39
CA GLY A 53 5.65 -15.09 13.19
C GLY A 53 6.13 -13.83 12.45
N MET A 54 6.30 -13.90 11.14
CA MET A 54 6.67 -12.76 10.30
C MET A 54 5.43 -12.16 9.65
N VAL A 55 5.57 -11.02 8.97
CA VAL A 55 4.46 -10.44 8.22
C VAL A 55 4.06 -11.38 7.08
N GLN A 56 2.79 -11.72 7.01
CA GLN A 56 2.26 -12.62 6.00
C GLN A 56 2.37 -11.98 4.61
N GLY A 57 2.84 -12.77 3.62
CA GLY A 57 3.05 -12.27 2.27
C GLY A 57 1.80 -11.67 1.63
N GLY A 58 0.63 -12.26 1.89
CA GLY A 58 -0.64 -11.72 1.41
C GLY A 58 -0.99 -10.36 1.97
N VAL A 59 -0.55 -10.03 3.19
CA VAL A 59 -0.69 -8.67 3.75
C VAL A 59 0.12 -7.69 2.91
N MET A 60 1.36 -8.03 2.58
CA MET A 60 2.23 -7.16 1.78
C MET A 60 1.70 -7.01 0.35
N MET A 61 1.17 -8.08 -0.25
CA MET A 61 0.51 -8.00 -1.57
C MET A 61 -0.73 -7.11 -1.53
N THR A 62 -1.55 -7.24 -0.51
CA THR A 62 -2.74 -6.41 -0.31
C THR A 62 -2.34 -4.93 -0.20
N PHE A 63 -1.31 -4.66 0.58
CA PHE A 63 -0.79 -3.30 0.76
C PHE A 63 -0.26 -2.73 -0.56
N ALA A 64 0.51 -3.51 -1.32
CA ALA A 64 1.01 -3.09 -2.63
C ALA A 64 -0.13 -2.83 -3.62
N ASP A 65 -1.10 -3.73 -3.71
CA ASP A 65 -2.25 -3.60 -4.60
C ASP A 65 -3.06 -2.36 -4.26
N ARG A 66 -3.40 -2.19 -3.01
CA ARG A 66 -4.25 -1.08 -2.56
C ARG A 66 -3.56 0.27 -2.79
N THR A 67 -2.29 0.38 -2.43
CA THR A 67 -1.57 1.66 -2.53
C THR A 67 -1.27 2.04 -3.97
N CYS A 68 -0.96 1.07 -4.82
CA CYS A 68 -0.83 1.32 -6.26
C CYS A 68 -2.15 1.78 -6.88
N GLY A 69 -3.26 1.12 -6.55
CA GLY A 69 -4.58 1.50 -7.05
C GLY A 69 -5.01 2.89 -6.59
N MET A 70 -4.77 3.23 -5.33
CA MET A 70 -5.09 4.56 -4.82
C MET A 70 -4.27 5.63 -5.53
N THR A 71 -2.97 5.43 -5.67
CA THR A 71 -2.10 6.39 -6.36
C THR A 71 -2.52 6.55 -7.82
N ALA A 72 -2.84 5.44 -8.49
CA ALA A 72 -3.33 5.49 -9.87
C ALA A 72 -4.59 6.36 -9.99
N ARG A 73 -5.53 6.22 -9.05
CA ARG A 73 -6.74 7.05 -9.03
C ARG A 73 -6.42 8.52 -8.77
N TYR A 74 -5.58 8.81 -7.80
CA TYR A 74 -5.22 10.19 -7.45
C TYR A 74 -4.55 10.91 -8.61
N VAL A 75 -3.57 10.25 -9.24
CA VAL A 75 -2.78 10.87 -10.31
C VAL A 75 -3.59 11.02 -11.60
N SER A 76 -4.43 10.04 -11.94
CA SER A 76 -5.20 10.06 -13.19
C SER A 76 -6.51 10.85 -13.10
N GLY A 77 -7.03 11.04 -11.90
CA GLY A 77 -8.38 11.59 -11.71
C GLY A 77 -9.50 10.61 -12.07
N LYS A 78 -9.18 9.35 -12.35
CA LYS A 78 -10.17 8.31 -12.66
C LYS A 78 -10.55 7.57 -11.39
N GLU A 79 -11.85 7.53 -11.09
CA GLU A 79 -12.33 7.01 -9.82
C GLU A 79 -12.42 5.49 -9.75
N TYR A 80 -12.77 4.86 -10.87
CA TYR A 80 -13.04 3.41 -10.88
C TYR A 80 -11.95 2.67 -11.64
N MET A 81 -11.33 1.70 -10.97
CA MET A 81 -10.30 0.86 -11.54
C MET A 81 -10.41 -0.55 -11.00
N ALA A 82 -9.93 -1.51 -11.78
CA ALA A 82 -9.79 -2.89 -11.35
C ALA A 82 -8.36 -3.34 -11.56
N THR A 83 -7.82 -4.10 -10.61
CA THR A 83 -6.51 -4.71 -10.74
C THR A 83 -6.59 -5.81 -11.79
N VAL A 84 -5.75 -5.72 -12.83
CA VAL A 84 -5.62 -6.75 -13.86
C VAL A 84 -4.55 -7.74 -13.46
N GLN A 85 -3.44 -7.24 -12.95
CA GLN A 85 -2.29 -8.06 -12.62
C GLN A 85 -1.47 -7.36 -11.53
N LEU A 86 -0.91 -8.18 -10.64
CA LEU A 86 0.04 -7.71 -9.64
C LEU A 86 1.16 -8.74 -9.52
N ASP A 87 2.36 -8.35 -9.90
CA ASP A 87 3.56 -9.15 -9.72
C ASP A 87 4.28 -8.68 -8.48
N THR A 88 4.66 -9.62 -7.61
CA THR A 88 5.27 -9.29 -6.33
C THR A 88 6.51 -10.14 -6.09
N HIS A 89 7.61 -9.50 -5.74
CA HIS A 89 8.82 -10.15 -5.27
C HIS A 89 8.97 -9.86 -3.77
N PHE A 90 9.06 -10.90 -2.98
CA PHE A 90 9.33 -10.82 -1.55
C PHE A 90 10.84 -10.85 -1.35
N VAL A 91 11.42 -9.67 -1.22
CA VAL A 91 12.88 -9.48 -1.21
C VAL A 91 13.47 -9.83 0.15
N GLU A 92 12.76 -9.44 1.21
CA GLU A 92 13.19 -9.63 2.59
C GLU A 92 11.97 -9.78 3.50
N ALA A 93 12.12 -10.47 4.61
CA ALA A 93 11.02 -10.67 5.54
C ALA A 93 10.68 -9.38 6.29
N GLY A 94 9.40 -9.09 6.44
CA GLY A 94 8.91 -8.06 7.35
C GLY A 94 8.63 -8.68 8.70
N GLN A 95 9.00 -7.98 9.77
CA GLN A 95 8.75 -8.44 11.13
C GLN A 95 7.52 -7.77 11.72
N ILE A 96 6.79 -8.47 12.58
CA ILE A 96 5.67 -7.86 13.29
C ILE A 96 6.19 -6.72 14.17
N GLY A 97 5.53 -5.56 14.04
CA GLY A 97 5.98 -4.31 14.65
C GLY A 97 6.64 -3.37 13.66
N ASP A 98 7.07 -3.87 12.51
CA ASP A 98 7.61 -3.01 11.46
C ASP A 98 6.51 -2.13 10.88
N ILE A 99 6.88 -0.93 10.48
CA ILE A 99 6.01 -0.04 9.71
C ILE A 99 6.39 -0.19 8.24
N LEU A 100 5.46 -0.73 7.46
CA LEU A 100 5.65 -0.87 6.02
C LEU A 100 5.31 0.46 5.34
N ILE A 101 6.19 0.91 4.46
CA ILE A 101 6.00 2.14 3.68
C ILE A 101 5.94 1.78 2.20
N SER A 102 4.92 2.29 1.50
CA SER A 102 4.79 2.15 0.05
C SER A 102 4.79 3.53 -0.59
N ARG A 103 5.61 3.71 -1.64
CA ARG A 103 5.68 4.93 -2.44
C ARG A 103 5.42 4.58 -3.90
N PRO A 104 4.14 4.38 -4.29
CA PRO A 104 3.83 3.99 -5.65
C PRO A 104 4.13 5.10 -6.65
N ARG A 105 4.54 4.69 -7.84
CA ARG A 105 4.73 5.61 -8.96
C ARG A 105 4.05 5.08 -10.21
N VAL A 106 3.57 6.01 -11.04
CA VAL A 106 3.03 5.68 -12.36
C VAL A 106 4.20 5.43 -13.29
N VAL A 107 4.27 4.24 -13.87
CA VAL A 107 5.25 3.92 -14.91
C VAL A 107 4.75 4.45 -16.25
N ARG A 108 3.48 4.20 -16.55
CA ARG A 108 2.83 4.70 -17.76
C ARG A 108 1.32 4.67 -17.58
N ALA A 109 0.67 5.74 -18.00
CA ALA A 109 -0.78 5.81 -18.09
C ALA A 109 -1.19 5.83 -19.55
N THR A 110 -2.08 4.91 -19.93
CA THR A 110 -2.69 4.88 -21.24
C THR A 110 -4.19 5.23 -21.12
N ARG A 111 -4.90 5.23 -22.22
CA ARG A 111 -6.33 5.53 -22.23
C ARG A 111 -7.15 4.58 -21.34
N SER A 112 -6.77 3.30 -21.29
CA SER A 112 -7.55 2.27 -20.59
C SER A 112 -6.80 1.55 -19.48
N LEU A 113 -5.46 1.66 -19.45
CA LEU A 113 -4.62 0.96 -18.48
C LEU A 113 -3.62 1.92 -17.83
N ILE A 114 -3.34 1.66 -16.57
CA ILE A 114 -2.26 2.36 -15.85
C ILE A 114 -1.31 1.31 -15.29
N PHE A 115 -0.03 1.49 -15.61
CA PHE A 115 1.06 0.63 -15.15
C PHE A 115 1.71 1.29 -13.95
N MET A 116 1.75 0.58 -12.84
CA MET A 116 2.24 1.08 -11.56
C MET A 116 3.42 0.25 -11.07
N SER A 117 4.26 0.89 -10.27
CA SER A 117 5.36 0.21 -9.59
C SER A 117 5.46 0.75 -8.17
N THR A 118 5.80 -0.12 -7.24
CA THR A 118 6.10 0.29 -5.87
C THR A 118 7.15 -0.60 -5.25
N GLU A 119 7.92 -0.01 -4.32
CA GLU A 119 8.72 -0.78 -3.38
C GLU A 119 8.11 -0.57 -2.00
N ILE A 120 7.96 -1.64 -1.24
CA ILE A 120 7.59 -1.55 0.17
C ILE A 120 8.87 -1.62 0.96
N THR A 121 9.08 -0.64 1.83
CA THR A 121 10.30 -0.51 2.63
C THR A 121 9.98 -0.55 4.12
N VAL A 122 10.99 -0.96 4.89
CA VAL A 122 11.03 -0.85 6.36
C VAL A 122 12.36 -0.20 6.69
N ASP A 123 12.31 0.99 7.29
CA ASP A 123 13.54 1.75 7.62
C ASP A 123 14.50 1.84 6.41
N ASP A 124 13.96 2.19 5.24
CA ASP A 124 14.69 2.31 3.97
C ASP A 124 15.22 0.98 3.38
N ARG A 125 14.95 -0.19 4.03
CA ARG A 125 15.25 -1.50 3.44
C ARG A 125 14.08 -1.92 2.55
N CYS A 126 14.35 -2.35 1.34
CA CYS A 126 13.32 -2.91 0.47
C CYS A 126 12.93 -4.31 0.96
N VAL A 127 11.67 -4.52 1.27
CA VAL A 127 11.13 -5.84 1.64
C VAL A 127 10.27 -6.44 0.54
N VAL A 128 9.64 -5.61 -0.29
CA VAL A 128 8.82 -6.06 -1.41
C VAL A 128 9.03 -5.15 -2.61
N MET A 129 9.09 -5.74 -3.80
CA MET A 129 8.99 -5.02 -5.07
C MET A 129 7.72 -5.50 -5.76
N ALA A 130 6.89 -4.58 -6.26
CA ALA A 130 5.66 -4.94 -6.94
C ALA A 130 5.42 -4.06 -8.16
N ASN A 131 4.86 -4.70 -9.19
CA ASN A 131 4.39 -4.03 -10.39
C ASN A 131 2.93 -4.39 -10.60
N GLY A 132 2.09 -3.41 -10.90
CA GLY A 132 0.67 -3.62 -11.09
C GLY A 132 0.16 -3.03 -12.38
N VAL A 133 -0.87 -3.65 -12.94
CA VAL A 133 -1.61 -3.14 -14.10
C VAL A 133 -3.06 -2.95 -13.66
N PHE A 134 -3.57 -1.75 -13.86
CA PHE A 134 -4.93 -1.37 -13.44
C PHE A 134 -5.73 -0.95 -14.66
N LYS A 135 -6.92 -1.52 -14.82
CA LYS A 135 -7.84 -1.16 -15.89
C LYS A 135 -8.76 -0.05 -15.41
N ILE A 136 -8.86 1.00 -16.20
CA ILE A 136 -9.79 2.10 -15.96
C ILE A 136 -11.20 1.64 -16.33
N LEU A 137 -12.13 1.75 -15.38
CA LEU A 137 -13.54 1.39 -15.56
C LEU A 137 -14.38 2.67 -15.74
N LYS A 138 -15.49 2.55 -16.46
CA LYS A 138 -16.41 3.68 -16.70
C LYS A 138 -17.31 3.98 -15.52
N GLY A 139 -17.44 3.05 -14.58
CA GLY A 139 -18.29 3.17 -13.40
C GLY A 139 -17.99 2.04 -12.43
N PRO A 140 -18.79 1.92 -11.34
CA PRO A 140 -18.62 0.83 -10.39
C PRO A 140 -18.69 -0.53 -11.08
N ALA A 141 -17.81 -1.44 -10.66
CA ALA A 141 -17.78 -2.80 -11.21
C ALA A 141 -19.03 -3.58 -10.88
#